data_2e01cada2e41f8e58d58bba2aa3abd57
#
_entry.id   2e01cada2e41f8e58d58bba2aa3abd57
#
_cell.length_a   1.000
_cell.length_b   1.000
_cell.length_c   1.000
_cell.angle_alpha   90.00
_cell.angle_beta   90.00
_cell.angle_gamma   90.00
#
_symmetry.space_group_name_H-M   'P 1'
#
loop_
_entity.id
_entity.type
_entity.pdbx_description
1 polymer ?
#
loop_
_entity_poly.entity_id
_entity_poly.type
_entity_poly.pdbx_seq_one_letter_code
_entity_poly.pdbx_strand_id
1 'polypeptide(L)'
;GDDYSTGIAAYFRQAFTNEKIGGKVVADEAYYAGETEFDEILQKIQKTNPDCIFLPCSTAMAEVLLPQIRESGITAPVLAADTWENLSMVKAIGEAAEGVVFSSPFEVSATTQAKTFVRGFQSYLRQNAKRIALNGGTDEVAAVSALGYDAYMTMVTALESLDGTKDVLTSVDLRNALYEVDYEGVTGDISFDDNGDAIRDTAYLKQIQNGKFVFLKKQVDETE
;
A
#
# COMPACT_ATOMS: atom_id res chain seq x y z
N GLY A 1 -0.36 3.62 -18.17
CA GLY A 1 -1.06 3.23 -17.00
C GLY A 1 -1.41 1.77 -16.95
N ASP A 2 -1.51 1.30 -15.75
CA ASP A 2 -2.09 0.01 -15.41
C ASP A 2 -3.46 0.24 -14.73
N ASP A 3 -4.27 -0.79 -14.62
CA ASP A 3 -5.62 -0.70 -14.05
C ASP A 3 -5.60 -0.24 -12.59
N TYR A 4 -4.60 -0.66 -11.80
CA TYR A 4 -4.44 -0.24 -10.42
C TYR A 4 -4.19 1.27 -10.31
N SER A 5 -3.17 1.80 -10.99
CA SER A 5 -2.82 3.22 -10.93
C SER A 5 -3.96 4.10 -11.43
N THR A 6 -4.63 3.69 -12.51
CA THR A 6 -5.78 4.40 -13.09
C THR A 6 -6.97 4.41 -12.13
N GLY A 7 -7.28 3.25 -11.52
CA GLY A 7 -8.37 3.12 -10.55
C GLY A 7 -8.14 3.97 -9.30
N ILE A 8 -6.97 3.87 -8.69
CA ILE A 8 -6.62 4.66 -7.50
C ILE A 8 -6.63 6.18 -7.80
N ALA A 9 -6.14 6.61 -8.97
CA ALA A 9 -6.21 8.02 -9.37
C ALA A 9 -7.66 8.51 -9.51
N ALA A 10 -8.54 7.69 -10.07
CA ALA A 10 -9.96 8.01 -10.19
C ALA A 10 -10.66 8.13 -8.82
N TYR A 11 -10.42 7.18 -7.91
CA TYR A 11 -10.96 7.24 -6.54
C TYR A 11 -10.42 8.44 -5.77
N PHE A 12 -9.11 8.71 -5.85
CA PHE A 12 -8.51 9.89 -5.23
C PHE A 12 -9.18 11.18 -5.74
N ARG A 13 -9.34 11.32 -7.06
CA ARG A 13 -10.00 12.49 -7.65
C ARG A 13 -11.41 12.65 -7.10
N GLN A 14 -12.22 11.59 -7.11
CA GLN A 14 -13.58 11.61 -6.60
C GLN A 14 -13.63 12.04 -5.12
N ALA A 15 -12.78 11.44 -4.28
CA ALA A 15 -12.72 11.78 -2.86
C ALA A 15 -12.22 13.21 -2.63
N PHE A 16 -11.15 13.62 -3.34
CA PHE A 16 -10.52 14.91 -3.14
C PHE A 16 -11.38 16.09 -3.58
N THR A 17 -12.19 15.91 -4.63
CA THR A 17 -13.05 16.98 -5.19
C THR A 17 -14.45 17.00 -4.62
N ASN A 18 -14.79 16.11 -3.68
CA ASN A 18 -16.11 16.14 -3.05
C ASN A 18 -16.31 17.41 -2.21
N GLU A 19 -17.58 17.77 -1.95
CA GLU A 19 -17.94 19.01 -1.26
C GLU A 19 -17.36 19.12 0.16
N LYS A 20 -17.13 18.00 0.85
CA LYS A 20 -16.57 17.99 2.21
C LYS A 20 -15.10 18.40 2.23
N ILE A 21 -14.32 17.97 1.22
CA ILE A 21 -12.89 18.27 1.10
C ILE A 21 -12.66 19.53 0.29
N GLY A 22 -13.40 19.71 -0.81
CA GLY A 22 -13.35 20.89 -1.66
C GLY A 22 -12.02 21.05 -2.40
N GLY A 23 -11.27 19.98 -2.61
CA GLY A 23 -10.02 20.00 -3.34
C GLY A 23 -10.22 20.27 -4.83
N LYS A 24 -9.19 20.78 -5.49
CA LYS A 24 -9.21 21.07 -6.92
C LYS A 24 -8.08 20.33 -7.61
N VAL A 25 -8.40 19.47 -8.59
CA VAL A 25 -7.41 18.87 -9.49
C VAL A 25 -7.08 19.88 -10.58
N VAL A 26 -5.84 20.36 -10.61
CA VAL A 26 -5.35 21.39 -11.54
C VAL A 26 -4.61 20.83 -12.73
N ALA A 27 -4.13 19.59 -12.65
CA ALA A 27 -3.58 18.79 -13.73
C ALA A 27 -3.93 17.32 -13.51
N ASP A 28 -4.15 16.59 -14.58
CA ASP A 28 -4.41 15.16 -14.59
C ASP A 28 -3.77 14.58 -15.85
N GLU A 29 -2.60 14.01 -15.67
CA GLU A 29 -1.74 13.53 -16.75
C GLU A 29 -1.59 12.02 -16.66
N ALA A 30 -1.48 11.39 -17.81
CA ALA A 30 -1.26 9.95 -17.91
C ALA A 30 0.00 9.66 -18.72
N TYR A 31 0.64 8.55 -18.43
CA TYR A 31 1.78 8.02 -19.15
C TYR A 31 1.50 6.61 -19.67
N TYR A 32 2.24 6.17 -20.67
CA TYR A 32 2.16 4.81 -21.20
C TYR A 32 3.21 3.90 -20.59
N ALA A 33 2.92 2.60 -20.56
CA ALA A 33 3.88 1.61 -20.10
C ALA A 33 5.15 1.65 -20.98
N GLY A 34 6.32 1.75 -20.30
CA GLY A 34 7.61 1.84 -20.98
C GLY A 34 8.08 3.24 -21.31
N GLU A 35 7.31 4.28 -21.04
CA GLU A 35 7.82 5.66 -21.08
C GLU A 35 8.90 5.87 -20.03
N THR A 36 9.96 6.58 -20.42
CA THR A 36 11.11 6.89 -19.56
C THR A 36 11.43 8.38 -19.50
N GLU A 37 10.80 9.20 -20.32
CA GLU A 37 11.01 10.65 -20.40
C GLU A 37 9.67 11.36 -20.24
N PHE A 38 9.60 12.32 -19.31
CA PHE A 38 8.35 12.96 -18.88
C PHE A 38 8.38 14.48 -18.97
N ASP A 39 9.33 15.07 -19.65
CA ASP A 39 9.53 16.52 -19.73
C ASP A 39 8.26 17.29 -20.12
N GLU A 40 7.51 16.82 -21.13
CA GLU A 40 6.27 17.49 -21.57
C GLU A 40 5.19 17.47 -20.49
N ILE A 41 5.02 16.32 -19.80
CA ILE A 41 4.05 16.16 -18.72
C ILE A 41 4.46 17.04 -17.53
N LEU A 42 5.74 17.00 -17.15
CA LEU A 42 6.27 17.77 -16.01
C LEU A 42 6.18 19.28 -16.25
N GLN A 43 6.43 19.75 -17.48
CA GLN A 43 6.24 21.16 -17.84
C GLN A 43 4.76 21.61 -17.73
N LYS A 44 3.80 20.74 -18.08
CA LYS A 44 2.38 21.04 -17.92
C LYS A 44 2.04 21.14 -16.45
N ILE A 45 2.45 20.17 -15.61
CA ILE A 45 2.22 20.17 -14.18
C ILE A 45 2.84 21.41 -13.53
N GLN A 46 4.09 21.73 -13.85
CA GLN A 46 4.80 22.88 -13.28
C GLN A 46 4.05 24.20 -13.54
N LYS A 47 3.47 24.39 -14.75
CA LYS A 47 2.70 25.59 -15.09
C LYS A 47 1.45 25.78 -14.22
N THR A 48 0.91 24.72 -13.65
CA THR A 48 -0.27 24.79 -12.77
C THR A 48 0.10 25.15 -11.33
N ASN A 49 1.38 25.07 -10.96
CA ASN A 49 1.89 25.31 -9.60
C ASN A 49 1.05 24.59 -8.53
N PRO A 50 1.02 23.25 -8.54
CA PRO A 50 0.17 22.48 -7.64
C PRO A 50 0.67 22.56 -6.20
N ASP A 51 -0.25 22.50 -5.22
CA ASP A 51 0.09 22.42 -3.81
C ASP A 51 0.60 21.04 -3.40
N CYS A 52 0.23 19.97 -4.14
CA CYS A 52 0.74 18.61 -3.99
C CYS A 52 0.57 17.82 -5.29
N ILE A 53 1.27 16.71 -5.41
CA ILE A 53 1.14 15.74 -6.51
C ILE A 53 0.70 14.41 -5.91
N PHE A 54 -0.38 13.81 -6.40
CA PHE A 54 -0.74 12.43 -6.12
C PHE A 54 -0.17 11.52 -7.22
N LEU A 55 0.69 10.58 -6.83
CA LEU A 55 1.45 9.72 -7.73
C LEU A 55 1.23 8.23 -7.42
N PRO A 56 0.08 7.65 -7.79
CA PRO A 56 -0.23 6.24 -7.54
C PRO A 56 0.39 5.33 -8.61
N CYS A 57 1.70 5.34 -8.75
CA CYS A 57 2.41 4.55 -9.75
C CYS A 57 3.06 3.30 -9.13
N SER A 58 3.45 2.35 -10.01
CA SER A 58 4.23 1.19 -9.60
C SER A 58 5.62 1.59 -9.08
N THR A 59 6.27 0.71 -8.30
CA THR A 59 7.64 0.93 -7.80
C THR A 59 8.64 1.18 -8.92
N ALA A 60 8.55 0.42 -10.02
CA ALA A 60 9.42 0.59 -11.17
C ALA A 60 9.25 1.98 -11.82
N MET A 61 8.02 2.47 -11.92
CA MET A 61 7.76 3.81 -12.45
C MET A 61 8.18 4.91 -11.47
N ALA A 62 8.03 4.68 -10.17
CA ALA A 62 8.49 5.62 -9.15
C ALA A 62 9.99 5.89 -9.25
N GLU A 63 10.79 4.84 -9.51
CA GLU A 63 12.26 4.95 -9.69
C GLU A 63 12.66 5.84 -10.88
N VAL A 64 11.82 5.91 -11.90
CA VAL A 64 12.10 6.70 -13.11
C VAL A 64 11.51 8.11 -12.99
N LEU A 65 10.27 8.22 -12.53
CA LEU A 65 9.50 9.47 -12.60
C LEU A 65 9.81 10.43 -11.45
N LEU A 66 10.00 9.93 -10.21
CA LEU A 66 10.20 10.81 -9.08
C LEU A 66 11.51 11.62 -9.14
N PRO A 67 12.67 11.07 -9.56
CA PRO A 67 13.86 11.87 -9.82
C PRO A 67 13.60 12.99 -10.81
N GLN A 68 12.92 12.72 -11.93
CA GLN A 68 12.61 13.72 -12.96
C GLN A 68 11.68 14.82 -12.42
N ILE A 69 10.70 14.48 -11.57
CA ILE A 69 9.86 15.49 -10.87
C ILE A 69 10.75 16.46 -10.08
N ARG A 70 11.73 15.96 -9.34
CA ARG A 70 12.65 16.81 -8.55
C ARG A 70 13.61 17.60 -9.41
N GLU A 71 14.18 16.99 -10.43
CA GLU A 71 15.09 17.63 -11.40
C GLU A 71 14.39 18.74 -12.20
N SER A 72 13.10 18.60 -12.50
CA SER A 72 12.31 19.66 -13.15
C SER A 72 12.09 20.89 -12.28
N GLY A 73 12.49 20.85 -11.00
CA GLY A 73 12.32 21.95 -10.05
C GLY A 73 10.93 21.98 -9.37
N ILE A 74 10.11 20.96 -9.55
CA ILE A 74 8.84 20.83 -8.82
C ILE A 74 9.13 20.44 -7.37
N THR A 75 8.82 21.34 -6.44
CA THR A 75 9.05 21.17 -4.99
C THR A 75 7.78 20.72 -4.25
N ALA A 76 6.65 20.64 -4.91
CA ALA A 76 5.38 20.21 -4.32
C ALA A 76 5.54 18.84 -3.62
N PRO A 77 4.94 18.66 -2.41
CA PRO A 77 4.88 17.37 -1.76
C PRO A 77 4.28 16.29 -2.67
N VAL A 78 4.84 15.10 -2.61
CA VAL A 78 4.32 13.94 -3.33
C VAL A 78 3.58 13.04 -2.36
N LEU A 79 2.36 12.71 -2.74
CA LEU A 79 1.49 11.75 -2.07
C LEU A 79 1.44 10.49 -2.93
N ALA A 80 1.57 9.33 -2.32
CA ALA A 80 1.61 8.05 -3.02
C ALA A 80 0.66 7.02 -2.40
N ALA A 81 0.49 5.90 -3.09
CA ALA A 81 -0.33 4.79 -2.62
C ALA A 81 0.51 3.72 -1.90
N ASP A 82 -0.12 2.62 -1.50
CA ASP A 82 0.45 1.54 -0.69
C ASP A 82 1.59 0.77 -1.37
N THR A 83 1.66 0.78 -2.69
CA THR A 83 2.76 0.17 -3.46
C THR A 83 4.14 0.76 -3.12
N TRP A 84 4.18 1.93 -2.49
CA TRP A 84 5.42 2.64 -2.15
C TRP A 84 6.11 2.12 -0.88
N GLU A 85 5.52 1.21 -0.14
CA GLU A 85 6.16 0.57 1.02
C GLU A 85 7.23 -0.46 0.58
N ASN A 86 8.24 0.02 -0.13
CA ASN A 86 9.33 -0.77 -0.69
C ASN A 86 10.69 -0.09 -0.46
N LEU A 87 11.47 -0.58 0.50
CA LEU A 87 12.79 0.00 0.83
C LEU A 87 13.80 -0.12 -0.29
N SER A 88 13.72 -1.15 -1.14
CA SER A 88 14.63 -1.28 -2.28
C SER A 88 14.41 -0.15 -3.28
N MET A 89 13.13 0.19 -3.55
CA MET A 89 12.76 1.35 -4.36
C MET A 89 13.27 2.65 -3.72
N VAL A 90 13.05 2.86 -2.42
CA VAL A 90 13.53 4.07 -1.72
C VAL A 90 15.04 4.22 -1.82
N LYS A 91 15.79 3.12 -1.68
CA LYS A 91 17.26 3.11 -1.84
C LYS A 91 17.67 3.42 -3.28
N ALA A 92 16.95 2.92 -4.28
CA ALA A 92 17.24 3.18 -5.69
C ALA A 92 16.98 4.66 -6.05
N ILE A 93 15.89 5.24 -5.57
CA ILE A 93 15.52 6.64 -5.80
C ILE A 93 16.44 7.61 -5.02
N GLY A 94 16.87 7.23 -3.83
CA GLY A 94 17.74 8.06 -2.98
C GLY A 94 17.04 9.32 -2.45
N GLU A 95 17.74 10.45 -2.48
CA GLU A 95 17.26 11.73 -1.91
C GLU A 95 15.95 12.23 -2.53
N ALA A 96 15.66 11.90 -3.78
CA ALA A 96 14.41 12.32 -4.43
C ALA A 96 13.16 11.73 -3.76
N ALA A 97 13.30 10.62 -3.02
CA ALA A 97 12.21 10.00 -2.28
C ALA A 97 11.89 10.69 -0.96
N GLU A 98 12.78 11.56 -0.45
CA GLU A 98 12.60 12.21 0.84
C GLU A 98 11.32 13.06 0.88
N GLY A 99 10.59 12.95 1.98
CA GLY A 99 9.36 13.69 2.22
C GLY A 99 8.11 13.11 1.54
N VAL A 100 8.22 12.08 0.70
CA VAL A 100 7.05 11.42 0.11
C VAL A 100 6.18 10.83 1.22
N VAL A 101 4.88 11.10 1.18
CA VAL A 101 3.87 10.52 2.08
C VAL A 101 3.06 9.49 1.32
N PHE A 102 2.84 8.33 1.91
CA PHE A 102 2.07 7.26 1.29
C PHE A 102 1.14 6.57 2.29
N SER A 103 0.08 5.96 1.78
CA SER A 103 -0.80 5.10 2.57
C SER A 103 -0.20 3.70 2.73
N SER A 104 -0.50 3.05 3.85
CA SER A 104 -0.12 1.67 4.11
C SER A 104 -1.25 0.94 4.83
N PRO A 105 -1.54 -0.32 4.50
CA PRO A 105 -2.52 -1.13 5.22
C PRO A 105 -1.96 -1.71 6.54
N PHE A 106 -0.70 -1.46 6.86
CA PHE A 106 -0.02 -2.08 7.99
C PHE A 106 0.86 -1.09 8.76
N GLU A 107 0.77 -1.14 10.09
CA GLU A 107 1.66 -0.41 11.00
C GLU A 107 2.00 -1.29 12.21
N VAL A 108 3.29 -1.54 12.42
CA VAL A 108 3.81 -2.42 13.48
C VAL A 108 3.37 -2.01 14.88
N SER A 109 3.23 -0.71 15.11
CA SER A 109 2.86 -0.16 16.43
C SER A 109 1.35 -0.25 16.71
N ALA A 110 0.53 -0.56 15.71
CA ALA A 110 -0.92 -0.48 15.79
C ALA A 110 -1.53 -1.48 16.79
N THR A 111 -1.08 -2.72 16.77
CA THR A 111 -1.63 -3.79 17.61
C THR A 111 -0.55 -4.64 18.28
N THR A 112 -0.93 -5.44 19.28
CA THR A 112 -0.04 -6.43 19.90
C THR A 112 0.27 -7.57 18.92
N GLN A 113 -0.72 -7.97 18.12
CA GLN A 113 -0.58 -8.99 17.07
C GLN A 113 0.45 -8.57 16.04
N ALA A 114 0.35 -7.33 15.52
CA ALA A 114 1.32 -6.76 14.59
C ALA A 114 2.76 -6.80 15.15
N LYS A 115 2.96 -6.37 16.39
CA LYS A 115 4.26 -6.42 17.07
C LYS A 115 4.80 -7.85 17.22
N THR A 116 3.92 -8.79 17.52
CA THR A 116 4.29 -10.20 17.70
C THR A 116 4.66 -10.83 16.38
N PHE A 117 3.87 -10.58 15.33
CA PHE A 117 4.15 -11.02 13.97
C PHE A 117 5.52 -10.50 13.49
N VAL A 118 5.76 -9.19 13.59
CA VAL A 118 7.04 -8.59 13.14
C VAL A 118 8.22 -9.23 13.85
N ARG A 119 8.17 -9.40 15.17
CA ARG A 119 9.25 -10.07 15.93
C ARG A 119 9.49 -11.50 15.48
N GLY A 120 8.41 -12.26 15.26
CA GLY A 120 8.48 -13.65 14.79
C GLY A 120 9.06 -13.73 13.39
N PHE A 121 8.59 -12.89 12.47
CA PHE A 121 9.06 -12.87 11.09
C PHE A 121 10.53 -12.43 11.00
N GLN A 122 10.96 -11.41 11.73
CA GLN A 122 12.35 -11.01 11.83
C GLN A 122 13.24 -12.13 12.39
N SER A 123 12.78 -12.82 13.44
CA SER A 123 13.49 -13.98 13.98
C SER A 123 13.66 -15.09 12.93
N TYR A 124 12.61 -15.36 12.15
CA TYR A 124 12.65 -16.32 11.05
C TYR A 124 13.64 -15.92 9.95
N LEU A 125 13.65 -14.65 9.56
CA LEU A 125 14.57 -14.13 8.54
C LEU A 125 16.04 -14.26 8.99
N ARG A 126 16.34 -13.84 10.22
CA ARG A 126 17.70 -13.84 10.79
C ARG A 126 18.33 -15.22 10.95
N GLN A 127 17.54 -16.31 10.93
CA GLN A 127 18.06 -17.67 11.01
C GLN A 127 18.83 -18.11 9.74
N ASN A 128 18.66 -17.40 8.62
CA ASN A 128 19.28 -17.82 7.36
C ASN A 128 19.55 -16.61 6.45
N ALA A 129 20.82 -16.41 6.10
CA ALA A 129 21.25 -15.31 5.22
C ALA A 129 20.54 -15.30 3.85
N LYS A 130 20.16 -16.49 3.31
CA LYS A 130 19.37 -16.55 2.07
C LYS A 130 17.97 -15.93 2.24
N ARG A 131 17.35 -16.09 3.42
CA ARG A 131 16.04 -15.46 3.70
C ARG A 131 16.15 -13.95 3.73
N ILE A 132 17.20 -13.42 4.37
CA ILE A 132 17.50 -11.98 4.36
C ILE A 132 17.70 -11.47 2.91
N ALA A 133 18.49 -12.20 2.10
CA ALA A 133 18.73 -11.83 0.72
C ALA A 133 17.42 -11.79 -0.11
N LEU A 134 16.54 -12.77 0.08
CA LEU A 134 15.22 -12.83 -0.58
C LEU A 134 14.26 -11.74 -0.09
N ASN A 135 14.49 -11.19 1.11
CA ASN A 135 13.73 -10.07 1.67
C ASN A 135 14.38 -8.70 1.38
N GLY A 136 15.04 -8.57 0.24
CA GLY A 136 15.68 -7.31 -0.18
C GLY A 136 16.93 -6.92 0.61
N GLY A 137 17.59 -7.90 1.25
CA GLY A 137 18.82 -7.70 2.03
C GLY A 137 18.61 -7.09 3.41
N THR A 138 17.39 -7.10 3.91
CA THR A 138 16.99 -6.53 5.22
C THR A 138 16.08 -7.50 5.99
N ASP A 139 15.93 -7.29 7.29
CA ASP A 139 14.95 -7.97 8.13
C ASP A 139 13.70 -7.13 8.39
N GLU A 140 13.54 -6.03 7.69
CA GLU A 140 12.32 -5.22 7.75
C GLU A 140 11.12 -5.97 7.16
N VAL A 141 9.96 -5.75 7.75
CA VAL A 141 8.71 -6.41 7.38
C VAL A 141 7.85 -5.42 6.60
N ALA A 142 7.75 -5.63 5.30
CA ALA A 142 6.88 -4.84 4.44
C ALA A 142 5.39 -5.18 4.69
N ALA A 143 4.50 -4.24 4.44
CA ALA A 143 3.05 -4.44 4.56
C ALA A 143 2.56 -5.67 3.79
N VAL A 144 3.11 -5.92 2.60
CA VAL A 144 2.75 -7.09 1.77
C VAL A 144 3.02 -8.42 2.49
N SER A 145 4.03 -8.50 3.37
CA SER A 145 4.31 -9.70 4.17
C SER A 145 3.24 -9.91 5.24
N ALA A 146 2.77 -8.83 5.86
CA ALA A 146 1.67 -8.88 6.83
C ALA A 146 0.34 -9.26 6.16
N LEU A 147 0.04 -8.66 5.01
CA LEU A 147 -1.13 -9.01 4.20
C LEU A 147 -1.12 -10.48 3.77
N GLY A 148 0.04 -10.99 3.31
CA GLY A 148 0.18 -12.40 2.92
C GLY A 148 -0.01 -13.36 4.10
N TYR A 149 0.45 -12.98 5.29
CA TYR A 149 0.21 -13.73 6.52
C TYR A 149 -1.28 -13.76 6.86
N ASP A 150 -1.94 -12.61 6.85
CA ASP A 150 -3.37 -12.53 7.14
C ASP A 150 -4.22 -13.27 6.10
N ALA A 151 -3.88 -13.18 4.81
CA ALA A 151 -4.56 -13.96 3.77
C ALA A 151 -4.48 -15.47 4.03
N TYR A 152 -3.29 -15.96 4.45
CA TYR A 152 -3.11 -17.36 4.82
C TYR A 152 -3.94 -17.72 6.07
N MET A 153 -3.89 -16.91 7.11
CA MET A 153 -4.62 -17.19 8.36
C MET A 153 -6.13 -17.11 8.19
N THR A 154 -6.62 -16.17 7.37
CA THR A 154 -8.05 -16.08 6.99
C THR A 154 -8.52 -17.37 6.33
N MET A 155 -7.70 -17.92 5.41
CA MET A 155 -7.99 -19.19 4.76
C MET A 155 -8.01 -20.36 5.77
N VAL A 156 -7.05 -20.37 6.70
CA VAL A 156 -6.99 -21.40 7.76
C VAL A 156 -8.24 -21.31 8.64
N THR A 157 -8.63 -20.11 9.08
CA THR A 157 -9.82 -19.87 9.90
C THR A 157 -11.09 -20.38 9.19
N ALA A 158 -11.24 -20.09 7.90
CA ALA A 158 -12.35 -20.59 7.10
C ALA A 158 -12.36 -22.14 7.00
N LEU A 159 -11.20 -22.77 6.81
CA LEU A 159 -11.08 -24.22 6.77
C LEU A 159 -11.38 -24.87 8.13
N GLU A 160 -10.90 -24.30 9.22
CA GLU A 160 -11.16 -24.79 10.57
C GLU A 160 -12.64 -24.74 10.92
N SER A 161 -13.38 -23.73 10.44
CA SER A 161 -14.83 -23.65 10.64
C SER A 161 -15.62 -24.77 9.93
N LEU A 162 -15.02 -25.40 8.92
CA LEU A 162 -15.60 -26.50 8.16
C LEU A 162 -15.21 -27.89 8.70
N ASP A 163 -14.32 -27.97 9.68
CA ASP A 163 -13.86 -29.24 10.24
C ASP A 163 -15.02 -30.06 10.81
N GLY A 164 -15.04 -31.34 10.44
CA GLY A 164 -16.12 -32.26 10.83
C GLY A 164 -17.50 -32.01 10.19
N THR A 165 -17.65 -31.04 9.30
CA THR A 165 -18.94 -30.76 8.65
C THR A 165 -19.24 -31.68 7.48
N LYS A 166 -18.22 -32.15 6.75
CA LYS A 166 -18.31 -33.02 5.57
C LYS A 166 -17.08 -33.90 5.44
N ASP A 167 -17.23 -35.10 4.86
CA ASP A 167 -16.12 -35.98 4.52
C ASP A 167 -15.20 -35.43 3.41
N VAL A 168 -15.77 -34.63 2.50
CA VAL A 168 -15.05 -34.01 1.38
C VAL A 168 -15.50 -32.55 1.27
N LEU A 169 -14.54 -31.63 1.37
CA LEU A 169 -14.75 -30.20 1.19
C LEU A 169 -14.54 -29.82 -0.28
N THR A 170 -15.36 -28.90 -0.78
CA THR A 170 -15.27 -28.30 -2.10
C THR A 170 -14.82 -26.85 -2.04
N SER A 171 -14.40 -26.28 -3.17
CA SER A 171 -14.09 -24.85 -3.27
C SER A 171 -15.30 -23.96 -2.98
N VAL A 172 -16.52 -24.45 -3.22
CA VAL A 172 -17.76 -23.73 -2.90
C VAL A 172 -17.97 -23.67 -1.40
N ASP A 173 -17.70 -24.77 -0.68
CA ASP A 173 -17.78 -24.79 0.79
C ASP A 173 -16.80 -23.79 1.40
N LEU A 174 -15.56 -23.79 0.93
CA LEU A 174 -14.53 -22.86 1.40
C LEU A 174 -14.90 -21.40 1.08
N ARG A 175 -15.37 -21.11 -0.14
CA ARG A 175 -15.84 -19.78 -0.50
C ARG A 175 -16.96 -19.31 0.45
N ASN A 176 -17.95 -20.17 0.72
CA ASN A 176 -19.05 -19.82 1.60
C ASN A 176 -18.56 -19.59 3.05
N ALA A 177 -17.60 -20.39 3.51
CA ALA A 177 -17.00 -20.18 4.83
C ALA A 177 -16.20 -18.85 4.93
N LEU A 178 -15.57 -18.43 3.82
CA LEU A 178 -14.86 -17.13 3.79
C LEU A 178 -15.80 -15.94 3.98
N TYR A 179 -17.04 -15.98 3.50
CA TYR A 179 -18.03 -14.92 3.76
C TYR A 179 -18.42 -14.78 5.23
N GLU A 180 -18.26 -15.85 6.02
CA GLU A 180 -18.58 -15.87 7.44
C GLU A 180 -17.35 -15.62 8.34
N VAL A 181 -16.17 -15.36 7.72
CA VAL A 181 -14.94 -15.10 8.49
C VAL A 181 -15.03 -13.74 9.17
N ASP A 182 -14.73 -13.76 10.48
CA ASP A 182 -14.43 -12.59 11.29
C ASP A 182 -13.10 -12.89 12.01
N TYR A 183 -12.01 -12.36 11.47
CA TYR A 183 -10.64 -12.69 11.90
C TYR A 183 -9.87 -11.45 12.32
N GLU A 184 -9.39 -11.42 13.57
CA GLU A 184 -8.48 -10.38 14.06
C GLU A 184 -7.06 -10.63 13.55
N GLY A 185 -6.73 -10.02 12.42
CA GLY A 185 -5.45 -10.16 11.73
C GLY A 185 -4.36 -9.25 12.29
N VAL A 186 -3.14 -9.41 11.74
CA VAL A 186 -2.01 -8.53 12.07
C VAL A 186 -2.13 -7.17 11.37
N THR A 187 -2.92 -7.09 10.30
CA THR A 187 -3.23 -5.87 9.57
C THR A 187 -4.57 -5.22 9.98
N GLY A 188 -5.22 -5.75 11.03
CA GLY A 188 -6.55 -5.36 11.51
C GLY A 188 -7.59 -6.44 11.29
N ASP A 189 -8.85 -6.11 11.61
CA ASP A 189 -9.96 -7.03 11.46
C ASP A 189 -10.25 -7.32 9.98
N ILE A 190 -10.58 -8.57 9.68
CA ILE A 190 -10.81 -9.06 8.32
C ILE A 190 -12.17 -9.74 8.26
N SER A 191 -13.05 -9.16 7.48
CA SER A 191 -14.32 -9.70 7.06
C SER A 191 -14.55 -9.33 5.60
N PHE A 192 -15.60 -9.87 4.96
CA PHE A 192 -15.89 -9.68 3.55
C PHE A 192 -17.31 -9.18 3.34
N ASP A 193 -17.48 -8.34 2.33
CA ASP A 193 -18.79 -7.93 1.85
C ASP A 193 -19.44 -8.97 0.93
N ASP A 194 -20.66 -8.70 0.45
CA ASP A 194 -21.40 -9.59 -0.45
C ASP A 194 -20.73 -9.79 -1.82
N ASN A 195 -19.78 -8.93 -2.20
CA ASN A 195 -19.01 -9.06 -3.44
C ASN A 195 -17.74 -9.90 -3.23
N GLY A 196 -17.36 -10.17 -1.97
CA GLY A 196 -16.12 -10.83 -1.59
C GLY A 196 -14.95 -9.88 -1.42
N ASP A 197 -15.20 -8.58 -1.36
CA ASP A 197 -14.18 -7.58 -1.07
C ASP A 197 -13.96 -7.48 0.45
N ALA A 198 -12.69 -7.37 0.85
CA ALA A 198 -12.35 -7.22 2.27
C ALA A 198 -12.81 -5.86 2.79
N ILE A 199 -13.59 -5.86 3.87
CA ILE A 199 -14.03 -4.65 4.55
C ILE A 199 -12.85 -4.08 5.33
N ARG A 200 -12.45 -2.86 5.02
CA ARG A 200 -11.35 -2.14 5.69
C ARG A 200 -11.71 -0.67 5.87
N ASP A 201 -11.65 -0.22 7.10
CA ASP A 201 -11.94 1.16 7.51
C ASP A 201 -10.68 1.95 7.90
N THR A 202 -9.54 1.30 7.90
CA THR A 202 -8.30 1.86 8.47
C THR A 202 -7.16 1.85 7.47
N ALA A 203 -6.47 2.98 7.37
CA ALA A 203 -5.19 3.13 6.69
C ALA A 203 -4.18 3.87 7.59
N TYR A 204 -2.90 3.62 7.36
CA TYR A 204 -1.81 4.29 8.05
C TYR A 204 -1.07 5.20 7.07
N LEU A 205 -0.81 6.44 7.45
CA LEU A 205 0.04 7.33 6.67
C LEU A 205 1.46 7.23 7.18
N LYS A 206 2.38 7.03 6.25
CA LYS A 206 3.82 6.97 6.49
C LYS A 206 4.53 8.00 5.61
N GLN A 207 5.71 8.42 6.04
CA GLN A 207 6.57 9.32 5.28
C GLN A 207 7.96 8.72 5.14
N ILE A 208 8.58 8.95 4.00
CA ILE A 208 9.99 8.62 3.80
C ILE A 208 10.83 9.73 4.45
N GLN A 209 11.63 9.37 5.47
CA GLN A 209 12.53 10.25 6.19
C GLN A 209 13.88 9.58 6.40
N ASN A 210 14.96 10.18 5.89
CA ASN A 210 16.30 9.61 5.93
C ASN A 210 16.35 8.17 5.38
N GLY A 211 15.65 7.93 4.26
CA GLY A 211 15.57 6.64 3.61
C GLY A 211 14.83 5.55 4.38
N LYS A 212 14.00 5.92 5.37
CA LYS A 212 13.20 5.00 6.20
C LYS A 212 11.74 5.40 6.20
N PHE A 213 10.87 4.45 6.52
CA PHE A 213 9.46 4.72 6.73
C PHE A 213 9.19 5.17 8.16
N VAL A 214 8.59 6.34 8.29
CA VAL A 214 8.20 6.93 9.57
C VAL A 214 6.68 7.00 9.62
N PHE A 215 6.09 6.41 10.63
CA PHE A 215 4.65 6.48 10.87
C PHE A 215 4.25 7.91 11.22
N LEU A 216 3.23 8.44 10.56
CA LEU A 216 2.68 9.77 10.82
C LEU A 216 1.39 9.69 11.62
N LYS A 217 0.40 8.98 11.11
CA LYS A 217 -0.92 8.85 11.77
C LYS A 217 -1.72 7.66 11.24
N LYS A 218 -2.66 7.20 12.07
CA LYS A 218 -3.76 6.33 11.67
C LYS A 218 -4.90 7.19 11.09
N GLN A 219 -5.45 6.78 9.98
CA GLN A 219 -6.68 7.33 9.41
C GLN A 219 -7.76 6.25 9.49
N VAL A 220 -8.92 6.62 9.99
CA VAL A 220 -10.11 5.76 10.04
C VAL A 220 -11.16 6.40 9.14
N ASP A 221 -11.88 5.59 8.38
CA ASP A 221 -13.03 6.06 7.63
C ASP A 221 -14.17 6.35 8.62
N GLU A 222 -14.61 7.61 8.66
CA GLU A 222 -15.70 8.07 9.54
C GLU A 222 -17.04 8.13 8.79
N THR A 223 -17.11 7.55 7.59
CA THR A 223 -18.36 7.50 6.83
C THR A 223 -19.24 6.36 7.34
N GLU A 224 -20.04 6.61 8.40
CA GLU A 224 -21.33 6.00 8.60
C GLU A 224 -22.45 6.80 7.92
#